data_87f1ceb499aeb0687e7d8d52c68d80ac
#
_entry.id   87f1ceb499aeb0687e7d8d52c68d80ac
#
_cell.length_a   1.000
_cell.length_b   1.000
_cell.length_c   1.000
_cell.angle_alpha   90.00
_cell.angle_beta   90.00
_cell.angle_gamma   90.00
#
_symmetry.space_group_name_H-M   'P 1'
#
loop_
_entity.id
_entity.type
_entity.pdbx_description
1 polymer ?
#
loop_
_entity_poly.entity_id
_entity_poly.type
_entity_poly.pdbx_seq_one_letter_code
_entity_poly.pdbx_strand_id
1 'polypeptide(L)'
;LDLGNSGTGMRMLTGLCAKQSFPIRFDGDESLRTRLMAGLFDALAPLGCRIESADGKCPFTVEGPLSGGATRVDGTTSQFLTSLLFLLPTLAEDSTVDLDFLNEKPYIGITLAWLDSFGIRYEKSDDMLHWRIPGGQSIPAFRKVIPADFSTAAFPLLAAALAGDGVVIRNLDFTDAQGDKKVFSYFEQM
;
A
#
# COMPACT_ATOMS: atom_id res chain seq x y z
N LEU A 1 -0.01 -0.49 18.31
CA LEU A 1 0.87 -1.13 17.30
C LEU A 1 2.13 -0.29 17.16
N ASP A 2 3.29 -0.89 17.42
CA ASP A 2 4.59 -0.29 17.13
C ASP A 2 5.09 -0.90 15.79
N LEU A 3 5.35 -0.05 14.81
CA LEU A 3 5.74 -0.45 13.46
C LEU A 3 7.25 -0.25 13.21
N GLY A 4 8.03 0.10 14.21
CA GLY A 4 9.46 0.41 14.06
C GLY A 4 9.66 1.48 12.99
N ASN A 5 10.37 1.17 11.90
CA ASN A 5 10.58 2.09 10.76
C ASN A 5 9.69 1.75 9.53
N SER A 6 8.66 0.90 9.67
CA SER A 6 7.87 0.47 8.52
C SER A 6 6.78 1.47 8.13
N GLY A 7 7.07 2.40 7.22
CA GLY A 7 6.08 3.30 6.65
C GLY A 7 5.01 2.58 5.83
N THR A 8 5.38 1.56 5.10
CA THR A 8 4.45 0.71 4.34
C THR A 8 3.50 -0.03 5.27
N GLY A 9 4.03 -0.69 6.31
CA GLY A 9 3.22 -1.37 7.32
C GLY A 9 2.24 -0.41 8.00
N MET A 10 2.70 0.77 8.42
CA MET A 10 1.87 1.79 9.04
C MET A 10 0.71 2.20 8.14
N ARG A 11 0.98 2.58 6.89
CA ARG A 11 -0.05 3.08 5.96
C ARG A 11 -1.08 2.01 5.62
N MET A 12 -0.64 0.78 5.30
CA MET A 12 -1.55 -0.30 4.93
C MET A 12 -2.40 -0.77 6.11
N LEU A 13 -1.80 -0.95 7.28
CA LEU A 13 -2.53 -1.38 8.47
C LEU A 13 -3.48 -0.30 8.99
N THR A 14 -3.17 0.99 8.80
CA THR A 14 -4.08 2.08 9.20
C THR A 14 -5.46 1.92 8.56
N GLY A 15 -5.54 1.70 7.24
CA GLY A 15 -6.83 1.46 6.57
C GLY A 15 -7.56 0.25 7.13
N LEU A 16 -6.88 -0.89 7.24
CA LEU A 16 -7.50 -2.13 7.74
C LEU A 16 -7.95 -2.01 9.21
N CYS A 17 -7.16 -1.33 10.05
CA CYS A 17 -7.49 -1.12 11.46
C CYS A 17 -8.61 -0.09 11.66
N ALA A 18 -8.74 0.90 10.78
CA ALA A 18 -9.80 1.89 10.83
C ALA A 18 -11.22 1.29 10.72
N LYS A 19 -11.35 0.05 10.25
CA LYS A 19 -12.62 -0.69 10.23
C LYS A 19 -13.11 -1.10 11.62
N GLN A 20 -12.24 -1.16 12.63
CA GLN A 20 -12.57 -1.66 13.96
C GLN A 20 -13.33 -0.61 14.76
N SER A 21 -14.30 -1.05 15.58
CA SER A 21 -15.13 -0.19 16.45
C SER A 21 -14.47 0.14 17.80
N PHE A 22 -13.17 0.00 17.91
CA PHE A 22 -12.38 0.34 19.08
C PHE A 22 -11.10 1.06 18.66
N PRO A 23 -10.56 1.95 19.52
CA PRO A 23 -9.39 2.74 19.17
C PRO A 23 -8.14 1.86 19.04
N ILE A 24 -7.39 2.08 17.96
CA ILE A 24 -6.10 1.43 17.72
C ILE A 24 -5.04 2.52 17.56
N ARG A 25 -4.07 2.51 18.50
CA ARG A 25 -2.94 3.43 18.48
C ARG A 25 -1.79 2.87 17.65
N PHE A 26 -1.24 3.73 16.80
CA PHE A 26 -0.05 3.49 15.99
C PHE A 26 1.12 4.34 16.48
N ASP A 27 2.31 3.76 16.49
CA ASP A 27 3.56 4.44 16.77
C ASP A 27 4.72 3.77 16.04
N GLY A 28 5.93 4.32 16.15
CA GLY A 28 7.15 3.80 15.59
C GLY A 28 8.37 4.57 16.04
N ASP A 29 9.50 4.36 15.38
CA ASP A 29 10.74 5.04 15.70
C ASP A 29 10.74 6.53 15.31
N GLU A 30 11.81 7.24 15.63
CA GLU A 30 11.95 8.67 15.34
C GLU A 30 11.81 8.99 13.84
N SER A 31 12.34 8.14 12.98
CA SER A 31 12.23 8.31 11.51
C SER A 31 10.78 8.16 11.06
N LEU A 32 10.05 7.14 11.55
CA LEU A 32 8.67 6.92 11.19
C LEU A 32 7.76 8.06 11.67
N ARG A 33 8.04 8.63 12.84
CA ARG A 33 7.32 9.80 13.40
C ARG A 33 7.47 11.08 12.59
N THR A 34 8.43 11.15 11.65
CA THR A 34 8.54 12.31 10.74
C THR A 34 7.65 12.19 9.50
N ARG A 35 7.16 10.98 9.19
CA ARG A 35 6.43 10.71 7.93
C ARG A 35 4.99 11.16 8.01
N LEU A 36 4.54 11.91 7.00
CA LEU A 36 3.17 12.38 6.90
C LEU A 36 2.19 11.24 6.64
N MET A 37 1.06 11.30 7.33
CA MET A 37 -0.08 10.39 7.20
C MET A 37 -1.38 11.14 6.86
N ALA A 38 -1.35 12.49 6.88
CA ALA A 38 -2.53 13.35 6.72
C ALA A 38 -3.35 12.99 5.48
N GLY A 39 -2.72 12.77 4.32
CA GLY A 39 -3.44 12.42 3.09
C GLY A 39 -4.25 11.12 3.19
N LEU A 40 -3.83 10.15 4.02
CA LEU A 40 -4.63 8.97 4.31
C LEU A 40 -5.73 9.28 5.33
N PHE A 41 -5.44 10.10 6.33
CA PHE A 41 -6.44 10.50 7.33
C PHE A 41 -7.60 11.26 6.69
N ASP A 42 -7.29 12.20 5.80
CA ASP A 42 -8.28 12.97 5.05
C ASP A 42 -9.17 12.08 4.16
N ALA A 43 -8.60 10.98 3.66
CA ALA A 43 -9.35 10.01 2.88
C ALA A 43 -10.24 9.09 3.73
N LEU A 44 -9.85 8.77 4.96
CA LEU A 44 -10.61 7.89 5.86
C LEU A 44 -11.71 8.63 6.63
N ALA A 45 -11.52 9.90 6.93
CA ALA A 45 -12.45 10.70 7.72
C ALA A 45 -13.88 10.78 7.09
N PRO A 46 -14.05 11.03 5.77
CA PRO A 46 -15.39 11.04 5.15
C PRO A 46 -16.12 9.69 5.22
N LEU A 47 -15.38 8.59 5.39
CA LEU A 47 -15.93 7.24 5.51
C LEU A 47 -16.33 6.90 6.96
N GLY A 48 -16.15 7.83 7.91
CA GLY A 48 -16.56 7.69 9.30
C GLY A 48 -15.42 7.37 10.28
N CYS A 49 -14.16 7.37 9.83
CA CYS A 49 -13.02 7.13 10.72
C CYS A 49 -12.82 8.30 11.69
N ARG A 50 -12.79 8.01 12.98
CA ARG A 50 -12.31 8.96 13.99
C ARG A 50 -10.79 8.84 14.09
N ILE A 51 -10.10 9.96 13.93
CA ILE A 51 -8.64 10.00 13.93
C ILE A 51 -8.17 11.04 14.94
N GLU A 52 -7.26 10.65 15.81
CA GLU A 52 -6.60 11.53 16.76
C GLU A 52 -5.09 11.54 16.44
N SER A 53 -4.60 12.68 15.96
CA SER A 53 -3.19 12.93 15.65
C SER A 53 -2.87 14.38 15.94
N ALA A 54 -1.68 14.68 16.45
CA ALA A 54 -1.29 16.05 16.77
C ALA A 54 -0.99 16.89 15.52
N ASP A 55 -0.36 16.29 14.51
CA ASP A 55 0.17 17.01 13.35
C ASP A 55 0.13 16.17 12.05
N GLY A 56 -0.79 15.22 11.96
CA GLY A 56 -0.91 14.34 10.78
C GLY A 56 0.18 13.28 10.67
N LYS A 57 0.82 12.94 11.78
CA LYS A 57 1.91 11.97 11.90
C LYS A 57 1.67 11.01 13.06
N CYS A 58 2.52 9.98 13.22
CA CYS A 58 2.48 9.17 14.43
C CYS A 58 3.24 9.86 15.61
N PRO A 59 2.82 9.57 16.87
CA PRO A 59 1.76 8.66 17.23
C PRO A 59 0.36 9.18 16.88
N PHE A 60 -0.53 8.29 16.45
CA PHE A 60 -1.93 8.60 16.18
C PHE A 60 -2.84 7.43 16.58
N THR A 61 -4.14 7.70 16.67
CA THR A 61 -5.16 6.69 16.94
C THR A 61 -6.21 6.73 15.84
N VAL A 62 -6.68 5.56 15.42
CA VAL A 62 -7.82 5.41 14.48
C VAL A 62 -8.91 4.55 15.11
N GLU A 63 -10.16 4.88 14.83
CA GLU A 63 -11.33 4.15 15.30
C GLU A 63 -12.45 4.29 14.27
N GLY A 64 -13.08 3.15 13.92
CA GLY A 64 -14.31 3.11 13.12
C GLY A 64 -15.57 2.99 13.99
N PRO A 65 -16.65 2.39 13.50
CA PRO A 65 -16.72 1.67 12.22
C PRO A 65 -16.72 2.59 11.01
N LEU A 66 -16.31 2.06 9.87
CA LEU A 66 -16.37 2.74 8.58
C LEU A 66 -17.56 2.27 7.76
N SER A 67 -18.12 3.17 6.98
CA SER A 67 -19.07 2.89 5.91
C SER A 67 -18.43 3.11 4.55
N GLY A 68 -18.97 2.47 3.50
CA GLY A 68 -18.63 2.82 2.13
C GLY A 68 -19.09 4.24 1.79
N GLY A 69 -18.62 4.77 0.68
CA GLY A 69 -18.96 6.13 0.24
C GLY A 69 -17.93 6.75 -0.68
N ALA A 70 -18.10 8.03 -0.96
CA ALA A 70 -17.19 8.79 -1.77
C ALA A 70 -16.06 9.37 -0.91
N THR A 71 -14.82 9.22 -1.39
CA THR A 71 -13.65 9.81 -0.75
C THR A 71 -12.65 10.31 -1.79
N ARG A 72 -11.72 11.12 -1.32
CA ARG A 72 -10.60 11.62 -2.11
C ARG A 72 -9.31 11.32 -1.38
N VAL A 73 -8.27 10.90 -2.10
CA VAL A 73 -6.98 10.57 -1.51
C VAL A 73 -5.84 11.32 -2.19
N ASP A 74 -4.89 11.77 -1.41
CA ASP A 74 -3.63 12.36 -1.90
C ASP A 74 -2.79 11.29 -2.61
N GLY A 75 -2.43 11.55 -3.86
CA GLY A 75 -1.62 10.67 -4.71
C GLY A 75 -0.10 10.85 -4.55
N THR A 76 0.37 11.60 -3.55
CA THR A 76 1.81 11.81 -3.28
C THR A 76 2.55 10.49 -3.08
N THR A 77 1.90 9.51 -2.47
CA THR A 77 2.40 8.13 -2.39
C THR A 77 1.30 7.14 -2.79
N SER A 78 1.68 6.15 -3.58
CA SER A 78 0.81 5.02 -3.96
C SER A 78 0.26 4.25 -2.76
N GLN A 79 0.94 4.30 -1.62
CA GLN A 79 0.58 3.54 -0.41
C GLN A 79 -0.74 4.01 0.22
N PHE A 80 -1.13 5.27 0.06
CA PHE A 80 -2.43 5.76 0.55
C PHE A 80 -3.57 5.14 -0.25
N LEU A 81 -3.48 5.14 -1.57
CA LEU A 81 -4.45 4.46 -2.41
C LEU A 81 -4.46 2.94 -2.15
N THR A 82 -3.28 2.31 -2.04
CA THR A 82 -3.18 0.87 -1.70
C THR A 82 -3.89 0.54 -0.39
N SER A 83 -3.76 1.38 0.64
CA SER A 83 -4.45 1.21 1.92
C SER A 83 -5.97 1.18 1.74
N LEU A 84 -6.51 2.10 0.93
CA LEU A 84 -7.94 2.13 0.59
C LEU A 84 -8.36 0.92 -0.25
N LEU A 85 -7.57 0.50 -1.23
CA LEU A 85 -7.87 -0.65 -2.09
C LEU A 85 -7.93 -1.98 -1.31
N PHE A 86 -7.21 -2.11 -0.19
CA PHE A 86 -7.35 -3.26 0.70
C PHE A 86 -8.55 -3.14 1.65
N LEU A 87 -8.91 -1.93 2.06
CA LEU A 87 -9.99 -1.67 2.99
C LEU A 87 -11.37 -1.74 2.32
N LEU A 88 -11.57 -0.92 1.28
CA LEU A 88 -12.89 -0.59 0.73
C LEU A 88 -13.69 -1.80 0.23
N PRO A 89 -13.09 -2.82 -0.42
CA PRO A 89 -13.83 -4.01 -0.80
C PRO A 89 -14.48 -4.73 0.38
N THR A 90 -13.90 -4.59 1.57
CA THR A 90 -14.34 -5.28 2.80
C THR A 90 -15.41 -4.53 3.59
N LEU A 91 -15.75 -3.31 3.20
CA LEU A 91 -16.88 -2.56 3.77
C LEU A 91 -18.20 -3.08 3.23
N ALA A 92 -19.31 -2.75 3.88
CA ALA A 92 -20.62 -3.26 3.47
C ALA A 92 -21.10 -2.61 2.17
N GLU A 93 -20.88 -1.30 2.01
CA GLU A 93 -21.35 -0.50 0.90
C GLU A 93 -20.27 -0.25 -0.14
N ASP A 94 -20.69 0.09 -1.37
CA ASP A 94 -19.80 0.50 -2.46
C ASP A 94 -19.08 1.81 -2.10
N SER A 95 -17.88 1.98 -2.65
CA SER A 95 -17.10 3.19 -2.48
C SER A 95 -16.57 3.73 -3.80
N THR A 96 -16.33 5.04 -3.84
CA THR A 96 -15.59 5.71 -4.92
C THR A 96 -14.38 6.44 -4.35
N VAL A 97 -13.29 6.44 -5.11
CA VAL A 97 -12.05 7.15 -4.74
C VAL A 97 -11.62 8.02 -5.90
N ASP A 98 -11.42 9.29 -5.64
CA ASP A 98 -10.87 10.23 -6.60
C ASP A 98 -9.49 10.71 -6.18
N LEU A 99 -8.62 10.94 -7.17
CA LEU A 99 -7.29 11.52 -7.00
C LEU A 99 -7.11 12.67 -8.02
N ASP A 100 -6.32 13.67 -7.65
CA ASP A 100 -5.90 14.71 -8.60
C ASP A 100 -4.69 14.26 -9.43
N PHE A 101 -3.84 13.44 -8.85
CA PHE A 101 -2.65 12.86 -9.46
C PHE A 101 -2.31 11.56 -8.74
N LEU A 102 -1.44 10.74 -9.33
CA LEU A 102 -0.97 9.49 -8.72
C LEU A 102 0.50 9.27 -9.06
N ASN A 103 1.34 9.33 -8.04
CA ASN A 103 2.75 8.95 -8.14
C ASN A 103 2.90 7.42 -8.00
N GLU A 104 4.04 6.92 -8.43
CA GLU A 104 4.46 5.52 -8.20
C GLU A 104 3.44 4.48 -8.74
N LYS A 105 2.81 4.73 -9.90
CA LYS A 105 1.82 3.83 -10.52
C LYS A 105 2.23 2.35 -10.58
N PRO A 106 3.51 1.98 -10.80
CA PRO A 106 3.92 0.56 -10.79
C PRO A 106 3.59 -0.17 -9.50
N TYR A 107 3.64 0.50 -8.34
CA TYR A 107 3.29 -0.12 -7.05
C TYR A 107 1.78 -0.38 -6.93
N ILE A 108 0.94 0.45 -7.54
CA ILE A 108 -0.49 0.13 -7.67
C ILE A 108 -0.68 -1.12 -8.51
N GLY A 109 0.13 -1.32 -9.56
CA GLY A 109 0.12 -2.57 -10.34
C GLY A 109 0.34 -3.82 -9.47
N ILE A 110 1.25 -3.76 -8.48
CA ILE A 110 1.45 -4.85 -7.51
C ILE A 110 0.17 -5.07 -6.68
N THR A 111 -0.43 -4.00 -6.18
CA THR A 111 -1.69 -4.06 -5.42
C THR A 111 -2.79 -4.71 -6.23
N LEU A 112 -2.97 -4.31 -7.49
CA LEU A 112 -3.99 -4.86 -8.38
C LEU A 112 -3.75 -6.35 -8.69
N ALA A 113 -2.50 -6.74 -8.93
CA ALA A 113 -2.16 -8.15 -9.15
C ALA A 113 -2.56 -9.04 -7.95
N TRP A 114 -2.44 -8.52 -6.72
CA TRP A 114 -2.91 -9.21 -5.52
C TRP A 114 -4.44 -9.26 -5.46
N LEU A 115 -5.14 -8.13 -5.67
CA LEU A 115 -6.61 -8.07 -5.68
C LEU A 115 -7.20 -9.01 -6.75
N ASP A 116 -6.65 -8.99 -7.95
CA ASP A 116 -7.04 -9.87 -9.06
C ASP A 116 -6.86 -11.35 -8.70
N SER A 117 -5.74 -11.68 -8.02
CA SER A 117 -5.47 -13.06 -7.57
C SER A 117 -6.48 -13.56 -6.55
N PHE A 118 -7.15 -12.67 -5.83
CA PHE A 118 -8.21 -12.99 -4.87
C PHE A 118 -9.62 -12.83 -5.44
N GLY A 119 -9.74 -12.43 -6.72
CA GLY A 119 -11.03 -12.20 -7.36
C GLY A 119 -11.76 -10.96 -6.83
N ILE A 120 -11.05 -9.99 -6.26
CA ILE A 120 -11.62 -8.73 -5.79
C ILE A 120 -11.96 -7.86 -7.00
N ARG A 121 -13.21 -7.40 -7.05
CA ARG A 121 -13.73 -6.57 -8.12
C ARG A 121 -13.50 -5.09 -7.83
N TYR A 122 -13.07 -4.37 -8.83
CA TYR A 122 -12.94 -2.92 -8.85
C TYR A 122 -13.06 -2.41 -10.29
N GLU A 123 -13.41 -1.16 -10.44
CA GLU A 123 -13.37 -0.43 -11.71
C GLU A 123 -12.43 0.77 -11.54
N LYS A 124 -11.70 1.11 -12.58
CA LYS A 124 -10.82 2.27 -12.58
C LYS A 124 -10.77 2.93 -13.95
N SER A 125 -10.50 4.24 -13.97
CA SER A 125 -10.15 4.96 -15.19
C SER A 125 -8.75 4.55 -15.71
N ASP A 126 -8.48 4.79 -16.98
CA ASP A 126 -7.19 4.45 -17.60
C ASP A 126 -6.01 5.19 -16.97
N ASP A 127 -6.22 6.43 -16.53
CA ASP A 127 -5.24 7.25 -15.82
C ASP A 127 -5.06 6.86 -14.34
N MET A 128 -5.94 5.96 -13.80
CA MET A 128 -5.99 5.52 -12.40
C MET A 128 -6.34 6.64 -11.41
N LEU A 129 -7.06 7.67 -11.83
CA LEU A 129 -7.45 8.78 -10.96
C LEU A 129 -8.87 8.64 -10.41
N HIS A 130 -9.69 7.78 -11.00
CA HIS A 130 -11.08 7.54 -10.60
C HIS A 130 -11.31 6.04 -10.39
N TRP A 131 -11.85 5.69 -9.22
CA TRP A 131 -12.07 4.31 -8.82
C TRP A 131 -13.48 4.09 -8.32
N ARG A 132 -14.06 2.95 -8.66
CA ARG A 132 -15.28 2.42 -8.06
C ARG A 132 -14.98 1.03 -7.50
N ILE A 133 -15.29 0.84 -6.24
CA ILE A 133 -14.97 -0.38 -5.51
C ILE A 133 -16.26 -0.92 -4.88
N PRO A 134 -16.82 -1.99 -5.44
CA PRO A 134 -17.97 -2.67 -4.83
C PRO A 134 -17.62 -3.15 -3.43
N GLY A 135 -18.51 -2.93 -2.49
CA GLY A 135 -18.41 -3.43 -1.12
C GLY A 135 -18.82 -4.89 -0.97
N GLY A 136 -18.90 -5.37 0.25
CA GLY A 136 -19.37 -6.70 0.60
C GLY A 136 -18.47 -7.85 0.11
N GLN A 137 -17.22 -7.56 -0.24
CA GLN A 137 -16.26 -8.55 -0.71
C GLN A 137 -15.40 -9.09 0.44
N SER A 138 -14.90 -10.29 0.28
CA SER A 138 -14.03 -10.92 1.27
C SER A 138 -12.75 -11.42 0.61
N ILE A 139 -11.63 -11.20 1.27
CA ILE A 139 -10.35 -11.79 0.87
C ILE A 139 -10.30 -13.22 1.42
N PRO A 140 -10.16 -14.24 0.56
CA PRO A 140 -10.12 -15.62 1.01
C PRO A 140 -8.83 -15.90 1.81
N ALA A 141 -8.88 -16.91 2.68
CA ALA A 141 -7.65 -17.43 3.28
C ALA A 141 -6.74 -18.02 2.19
N PHE A 142 -5.47 -17.72 2.25
CA PHE A 142 -4.51 -18.15 1.24
C PHE A 142 -3.19 -18.63 1.85
N ARG A 143 -2.45 -19.41 1.06
CA ARG A 143 -1.06 -19.78 1.34
C ARG A 143 -0.25 -19.50 0.08
N LYS A 144 0.71 -18.59 0.16
CA LYS A 144 1.53 -18.17 -0.97
C LYS A 144 2.98 -17.98 -0.55
N VAL A 145 3.91 -18.37 -1.40
CA VAL A 145 5.31 -17.99 -1.26
C VAL A 145 5.43 -16.57 -1.78
N ILE A 146 5.88 -15.66 -0.93
CA ILE A 146 6.10 -14.26 -1.33
C ILE A 146 7.41 -14.20 -2.11
N PRO A 147 7.44 -13.66 -3.33
CA PRO A 147 8.68 -13.48 -4.07
C PRO A 147 9.61 -12.48 -3.37
N ALA A 148 10.90 -12.57 -3.67
CA ALA A 148 11.87 -11.60 -3.17
C ALA A 148 11.62 -10.22 -3.79
N ASP A 149 12.02 -9.20 -3.04
CA ASP A 149 11.89 -7.80 -3.42
C ASP A 149 13.04 -7.37 -4.34
N PHE A 150 12.72 -6.92 -5.55
CA PHE A 150 13.70 -6.46 -6.53
C PHE A 150 14.43 -5.18 -6.09
N SER A 151 13.78 -4.28 -5.36
CA SER A 151 14.43 -3.09 -4.81
C SER A 151 15.57 -3.48 -3.86
N THR A 152 15.29 -4.40 -2.95
CA THR A 152 16.30 -4.94 -2.01
C THR A 152 17.38 -5.73 -2.76
N ALA A 153 17.00 -6.52 -3.77
CA ALA A 153 17.93 -7.32 -4.56
C ALA A 153 18.94 -6.48 -5.38
N ALA A 154 18.62 -5.22 -5.68
CA ALA A 154 19.51 -4.31 -6.38
C ALA A 154 20.83 -4.06 -5.62
N PHE A 155 20.81 -4.07 -4.28
CA PHE A 155 22.01 -3.84 -3.47
C PHE A 155 23.07 -4.95 -3.62
N PRO A 156 22.75 -6.25 -3.40
CA PRO A 156 23.71 -7.31 -3.64
C PRO A 156 24.09 -7.45 -5.13
N LEU A 157 23.16 -7.14 -6.07
CA LEU A 157 23.48 -7.09 -7.49
C LEU A 157 24.57 -6.07 -7.78
N LEU A 158 24.44 -4.84 -7.29
CA LEU A 158 25.43 -3.78 -7.46
C LEU A 158 26.77 -4.15 -6.81
N ALA A 159 26.74 -4.69 -5.59
CA ALA A 159 27.95 -5.12 -4.90
C ALA A 159 28.71 -6.19 -5.70
N ALA A 160 28.01 -7.16 -6.26
CA ALA A 160 28.62 -8.20 -7.10
C ALA A 160 29.20 -7.64 -8.41
N ALA A 161 28.51 -6.68 -9.04
CA ALA A 161 28.98 -6.05 -10.26
C ALA A 161 30.25 -5.20 -10.05
N LEU A 162 30.45 -4.61 -8.87
CA LEU A 162 31.59 -3.74 -8.57
C LEU A 162 32.80 -4.48 -8.01
N ALA A 163 32.61 -5.52 -7.24
CA ALA A 163 33.68 -6.11 -6.42
C ALA A 163 33.59 -7.64 -6.24
N GLY A 164 32.69 -8.33 -6.91
CA GLY A 164 32.44 -9.74 -6.69
C GLY A 164 32.81 -10.65 -7.86
N ASP A 165 32.98 -11.93 -7.56
CA ASP A 165 33.15 -13.02 -8.54
C ASP A 165 31.77 -13.61 -8.96
N GLY A 166 30.67 -12.97 -8.53
CA GLY A 166 29.31 -13.35 -8.81
C GLY A 166 28.46 -13.50 -7.53
N VAL A 167 27.14 -13.43 -7.69
CA VAL A 167 26.16 -13.61 -6.61
C VAL A 167 24.97 -14.43 -7.12
N VAL A 168 24.43 -15.27 -6.27
CA VAL A 168 23.16 -15.98 -6.55
C VAL A 168 22.06 -15.38 -5.68
N ILE A 169 21.13 -14.67 -6.29
CA ILE A 169 19.95 -14.13 -5.63
C ILE A 169 18.78 -15.07 -5.91
N ARG A 170 18.15 -15.57 -4.87
CA ARG A 170 17.07 -16.58 -4.97
C ARG A 170 15.69 -15.96 -4.78
N ASN A 171 14.67 -16.66 -5.26
CA ASN A 171 13.26 -16.31 -5.08
C ASN A 171 12.85 -14.99 -5.78
N LEU A 172 13.61 -14.52 -6.77
CA LEU A 172 13.18 -13.44 -7.66
C LEU A 172 12.23 -14.01 -8.73
N ASP A 173 11.05 -13.42 -8.86
CA ASP A 173 10.08 -13.79 -9.89
C ASP A 173 9.99 -12.66 -10.93
N PHE A 174 10.60 -12.85 -12.09
CA PHE A 174 10.57 -11.86 -13.18
C PHE A 174 9.18 -11.70 -13.83
N THR A 175 8.24 -12.59 -13.53
CA THR A 175 6.84 -12.45 -13.97
C THR A 175 6.01 -11.59 -13.01
N ASP A 176 6.50 -11.35 -11.79
CA ASP A 176 5.86 -10.49 -10.80
C ASP A 176 5.67 -9.04 -11.31
N ALA A 177 4.70 -8.33 -10.77
CA ALA A 177 4.36 -6.97 -11.15
C ALA A 177 5.37 -5.90 -10.67
N GLN A 178 6.42 -6.28 -9.91
CA GLN A 178 7.43 -5.35 -9.40
C GLN A 178 8.16 -4.62 -10.53
N GLY A 179 8.09 -3.27 -10.53
CA GLY A 179 8.71 -2.44 -11.57
C GLY A 179 10.23 -2.44 -11.52
N ASP A 180 10.82 -2.58 -10.33
CA ASP A 180 12.27 -2.48 -10.08
C ASP A 180 13.07 -3.66 -10.64
N LYS A 181 12.42 -4.73 -11.12
CA LYS A 181 13.09 -5.80 -11.89
C LYS A 181 13.83 -5.28 -13.11
N LYS A 182 13.48 -4.09 -13.61
CA LYS A 182 14.17 -3.44 -14.74
C LYS A 182 15.65 -3.18 -14.48
N VAL A 183 16.06 -3.02 -13.23
CA VAL A 183 17.48 -2.82 -12.89
C VAL A 183 18.37 -3.97 -13.41
N PHE A 184 17.85 -5.20 -13.37
CA PHE A 184 18.58 -6.38 -13.87
C PHE A 184 18.83 -6.28 -15.37
N SER A 185 17.84 -5.85 -16.15
CA SER A 185 17.99 -5.65 -17.60
C SER A 185 19.02 -4.56 -17.94
N TYR A 186 19.16 -3.54 -17.11
CA TYR A 186 20.21 -2.53 -17.31
C TYR A 186 21.61 -3.10 -17.08
N PHE A 187 21.79 -3.95 -16.06
CA PHE A 187 23.07 -4.62 -15.83
C PHE A 187 23.43 -5.61 -16.95
N GLU A 188 22.45 -6.28 -17.56
CA GLU A 188 22.67 -7.17 -18.72
C GLU A 188 23.16 -6.41 -19.97
N GLN A 189 22.84 -5.12 -20.09
CA GLN A 189 23.20 -4.28 -21.23
C GLN A 189 24.55 -3.55 -21.04
N MET A 190 25.12 -3.55 -19.85
CA MET A 190 26.41 -2.91 -19.52
C MET A 190 27.58 -3.87 -19.75
#